data_723cdfde5cc708bc6903e5cfb2a29359
#
_entry.id   723cdfde5cc708bc6903e5cfb2a29359
#
_cell.length_a   1.000
_cell.length_b   1.000
_cell.length_c   1.000
_cell.angle_alpha   90.00
_cell.angle_beta   90.00
_cell.angle_gamma   90.00
#
_symmetry.space_group_name_H-M   'P 1'
#
loop_
_entity.id
_entity.type
_entity.pdbx_description
1 polymer ?
#
loop_
_entity_poly.entity_id
_entity_poly.type
_entity_poly.pdbx_seq_one_letter_code
_entity_poly.pdbx_strand_id
1 'polypeptide(L)'
;MGLLAKEAFLKLETMPQVTIAAVNGYALGGGCEISMACDIRVASDNAKFGQPETGLGILPGFGGTQRLPRLVGKGRAKELIFTCDQIDAQEAYRIGLANKVVPQEELLDTCKAMAKKIMSKGSYAVSLAKQAINTGLDTDLASGLTLEANLFGLSFSTDDKKEGMTAFLEKRKANLTDF
;
A
#
# COMPACT_ATOMS: atom_id res chain seq x y z
N MET A 1 9.04 21.62 -8.02
CA MET A 1 9.32 20.63 -6.97
C MET A 1 8.17 19.63 -6.80
N GLY A 2 6.92 20.04 -6.66
CA GLY A 2 5.77 19.13 -6.46
C GLY A 2 5.52 18.10 -7.56
N LEU A 3 5.78 18.42 -8.83
CA LEU A 3 5.57 17.47 -9.95
C LEU A 3 6.52 16.28 -9.90
N LEU A 4 7.81 16.48 -9.61
CA LEU A 4 8.80 15.39 -9.51
C LEU A 4 8.49 14.44 -8.36
N ALA A 5 8.12 14.97 -7.18
CA ALA A 5 7.74 14.13 -6.05
C ALA A 5 6.44 13.37 -6.34
N LYS A 6 5.46 14.00 -7.00
CA LYS A 6 4.24 13.33 -7.44
C LYS A 6 4.54 12.15 -8.36
N GLU A 7 5.42 12.33 -9.35
CA GLU A 7 5.80 11.27 -10.29
C GLU A 7 6.52 10.12 -9.58
N ALA A 8 7.46 10.43 -8.66
CA ALA A 8 8.18 9.42 -7.90
C ALA A 8 7.24 8.59 -7.00
N PHE A 9 6.30 9.26 -6.31
CA PHE A 9 5.34 8.58 -5.44
C PHE A 9 4.32 7.77 -6.24
N LEU A 10 3.87 8.30 -7.39
CA LEU A 10 3.00 7.57 -8.29
C LEU A 10 3.70 6.31 -8.83
N LYS A 11 5.01 6.36 -9.08
CA LYS A 11 5.77 5.19 -9.53
C LYS A 11 5.80 4.09 -8.46
N LEU A 12 5.94 4.43 -7.16
CA LEU A 12 5.85 3.44 -6.08
C LEU A 12 4.47 2.75 -6.04
N GLU A 13 3.42 3.52 -6.30
CA GLU A 13 2.04 3.04 -6.29
C GLU A 13 1.72 2.17 -7.51
N THR A 14 2.27 2.51 -8.70
CA THR A 14 1.91 1.87 -9.97
C THR A 14 2.90 0.79 -10.45
N MET A 15 4.11 0.70 -9.86
CA MET A 15 5.07 -0.34 -10.24
C MET A 15 4.50 -1.74 -9.94
N PRO A 16 4.83 -2.76 -10.75
CA PRO A 16 4.27 -4.10 -10.59
C PRO A 16 4.67 -4.78 -9.28
N GLN A 17 5.82 -4.40 -8.70
CA GLN A 17 6.28 -4.91 -7.42
C GLN A 17 5.45 -4.36 -6.26
N VAL A 18 5.22 -5.20 -5.25
CA VAL A 18 4.63 -4.76 -3.98
C VAL A 18 5.66 -3.96 -3.18
N THR A 19 5.22 -2.83 -2.67
CA THR A 19 6.02 -1.93 -1.85
C THR A 19 5.55 -1.95 -0.39
N ILE A 20 6.49 -2.05 0.55
CA ILE A 20 6.21 -2.06 1.99
C ILE A 20 6.96 -0.90 2.64
N ALA A 21 6.24 0.05 3.21
CA ALA A 21 6.81 1.09 4.05
C ALA A 21 7.07 0.53 5.45
N ALA A 22 8.35 0.51 5.85
CA ALA A 22 8.79 0.20 7.21
C ALA A 22 8.96 1.53 7.97
N VAL A 23 7.92 1.96 8.69
CA VAL A 23 7.88 3.27 9.35
C VAL A 23 8.53 3.15 10.73
N ASN A 24 9.78 3.60 10.85
CA ASN A 24 10.64 3.40 12.02
C ASN A 24 10.68 4.60 12.98
N GLY A 25 9.78 5.55 12.85
CA GLY A 25 9.77 6.77 13.66
C GLY A 25 8.82 7.81 13.09
N TYR A 26 9.27 9.06 12.96
CA TYR A 26 8.43 10.14 12.42
C TYR A 26 8.16 9.99 10.94
N ALA A 27 6.89 9.86 10.58
CA ALA A 27 6.35 9.93 9.22
C ALA A 27 5.43 11.16 9.13
N LEU A 28 6.01 12.33 8.96
CA LEU A 28 5.30 13.62 8.94
C LEU A 28 5.39 14.25 7.55
N GLY A 29 4.31 14.90 7.12
CA GLY A 29 4.25 15.56 5.82
C GLY A 29 4.64 14.63 4.68
N GLY A 30 5.63 14.99 3.89
CA GLY A 30 6.17 14.16 2.80
C GLY A 30 6.57 12.75 3.23
N GLY A 31 7.03 12.55 4.49
CA GLY A 31 7.30 11.23 5.05
C GLY A 31 6.04 10.38 5.23
N CYS A 32 4.93 11.00 5.64
CA CYS A 32 3.63 10.35 5.67
C CYS A 32 3.12 10.07 4.26
N GLU A 33 3.27 11.03 3.34
CA GLU A 33 2.80 10.92 1.96
C GLU A 33 3.51 9.79 1.18
N ILE A 34 4.84 9.63 1.32
CA ILE A 34 5.56 8.52 0.68
C ILE A 34 5.17 7.18 1.29
N SER A 35 4.93 7.12 2.61
CA SER A 35 4.45 5.90 3.25
C SER A 35 3.08 5.47 2.72
N MET A 36 2.19 6.43 2.43
CA MET A 36 0.88 6.17 1.83
C MET A 36 0.94 5.80 0.35
N ALA A 37 2.01 6.17 -0.35
CA ALA A 37 2.25 5.74 -1.73
C ALA A 37 2.74 4.29 -1.83
N CYS A 38 3.20 3.69 -0.74
CA CYS A 38 3.47 2.26 -0.66
C CYS A 38 2.18 1.46 -0.48
N ASP A 39 2.17 0.20 -0.93
CA ASP A 39 1.01 -0.68 -0.83
C ASP A 39 0.67 -1.01 0.63
N ILE A 40 1.68 -1.30 1.43
CA ILE A 40 1.55 -1.75 2.82
C ILE A 40 2.39 -0.88 3.73
N ARG A 41 1.90 -0.56 4.94
CA ARG A 41 2.59 0.21 5.97
C ARG A 41 2.69 -0.62 7.25
N VAL A 42 3.90 -0.99 7.63
CA VAL A 42 4.21 -1.56 8.95
C VAL A 42 4.89 -0.47 9.77
N ALA A 43 4.36 -0.18 10.93
CA ALA A 43 4.87 0.84 11.82
C ALA A 43 5.57 0.20 13.02
N SER A 44 6.67 0.80 13.47
CA SER A 44 7.18 0.54 14.81
C SER A 44 6.28 1.20 15.86
N ASP A 45 6.28 0.68 17.06
CA ASP A 45 5.47 1.17 18.19
C ASP A 45 5.74 2.62 18.57
N ASN A 46 6.96 3.12 18.30
CA ASN A 46 7.35 4.51 18.50
C ASN A 46 7.03 5.43 17.31
N ALA A 47 6.46 4.92 16.22
CA ALA A 47 6.18 5.72 15.04
C ALA A 47 5.10 6.78 15.29
N LYS A 48 5.27 7.93 14.63
CA LYS A 48 4.31 9.05 14.64
C LYS A 48 3.96 9.43 13.22
N PHE A 49 2.67 9.67 12.97
CA PHE A 49 2.14 10.06 11.68
C PHE A 49 1.45 11.43 11.78
N GLY A 50 1.49 12.21 10.71
CA GLY A 50 0.82 13.50 10.66
C GLY A 50 1.03 14.22 9.34
N GLN A 51 0.21 15.26 9.12
CA GLN A 51 0.27 16.15 7.96
C GLN A 51 0.32 17.62 8.44
N PRO A 52 1.52 18.10 8.89
CA PRO A 52 1.65 19.39 9.56
C PRO A 52 1.75 20.58 8.60
N GLU A 53 1.57 20.38 7.29
CA GLU A 53 1.80 21.40 6.26
C GLU A 53 0.96 22.64 6.43
N THR A 54 -0.30 22.52 6.90
CA THR A 54 -1.19 23.69 7.08
C THR A 54 -0.70 24.61 8.19
N GLY A 55 0.03 24.08 9.18
CA GLY A 55 0.73 24.89 10.18
C GLY A 55 1.87 25.74 9.61
N LEU A 56 2.34 25.42 8.40
CA LEU A 56 3.32 26.21 7.65
C LEU A 56 2.68 27.09 6.57
N GLY A 57 1.35 27.16 6.51
CA GLY A 57 0.61 27.94 5.52
C GLY A 57 0.56 27.32 4.12
N ILE A 58 0.88 26.02 3.98
CA ILE A 58 0.76 25.27 2.73
C ILE A 58 -0.12 24.03 2.92
N LEU A 59 -0.51 23.38 1.85
CA LEU A 59 -1.24 22.11 1.92
C LEU A 59 -0.30 20.93 1.66
N PRO A 60 -0.64 19.69 2.09
CA PRO A 60 0.08 18.48 1.69
C PRO A 60 0.14 18.38 0.16
N GLY A 61 1.36 18.42 -0.40
CA GLY A 61 1.56 18.64 -1.85
C GLY A 61 1.98 17.41 -2.64
N PHE A 62 2.25 16.28 -1.96
CA PHE A 62 2.75 15.05 -2.60
C PHE A 62 1.72 13.92 -2.57
N GLY A 63 0.44 14.27 -2.42
CA GLY A 63 -0.69 13.36 -2.51
C GLY A 63 -1.42 13.12 -1.18
N GLY A 64 -1.01 13.75 -0.08
CA GLY A 64 -1.62 13.57 1.24
C GLY A 64 -3.10 13.91 1.25
N THR A 65 -3.51 14.98 0.57
CA THR A 65 -4.93 15.37 0.45
C THR A 65 -5.78 14.35 -0.32
N GLN A 66 -5.16 13.45 -1.07
CA GLN A 66 -5.84 12.43 -1.88
C GLN A 66 -5.74 11.04 -1.26
N ARG A 67 -4.53 10.60 -0.85
CA ARG A 67 -4.31 9.27 -0.29
C ARG A 67 -4.84 9.12 1.12
N LEU A 68 -4.60 10.11 1.98
CA LEU A 68 -5.05 10.02 3.37
C LEU A 68 -6.57 9.82 3.49
N PRO A 69 -7.44 10.63 2.84
CA PRO A 69 -8.88 10.44 2.95
C PRO A 69 -9.39 9.14 2.31
N ARG A 70 -8.68 8.57 1.35
CA ARG A 70 -9.00 7.26 0.79
C ARG A 70 -8.67 6.11 1.76
N LEU A 71 -7.67 6.28 2.62
CA LEU A 71 -7.27 5.30 3.63
C LEU A 71 -8.11 5.39 4.90
N VAL A 72 -8.32 6.60 5.43
CA VAL A 72 -8.88 6.79 6.79
C VAL A 72 -10.26 7.49 6.79
N GLY A 73 -10.79 7.82 5.62
CA GLY A 73 -12.03 8.57 5.46
C GLY A 73 -11.84 10.08 5.59
N LYS A 74 -12.79 10.85 5.00
CA LYS A 74 -12.68 12.31 4.87
C LYS A 74 -12.61 13.04 6.21
N GLY A 75 -13.35 12.58 7.22
CA GLY A 75 -13.42 13.24 8.53
C GLY A 75 -12.06 13.24 9.23
N ARG A 76 -11.46 12.05 9.38
CA ARG A 76 -10.15 11.91 10.02
C ARG A 76 -9.02 12.57 9.24
N ALA A 77 -9.06 12.47 7.91
CA ALA A 77 -8.06 13.15 7.08
C ALA A 77 -8.10 14.67 7.27
N LYS A 78 -9.31 15.26 7.32
CA LYS A 78 -9.49 16.70 7.59
C LYS A 78 -9.00 17.09 8.98
N GLU A 79 -9.36 16.30 10.00
CA GLU A 79 -8.90 16.52 11.36
C GLU A 79 -7.36 16.59 11.41
N LEU A 80 -6.67 15.56 10.96
CA LEU A 80 -5.19 15.48 10.95
C LEU A 80 -4.54 16.63 10.15
N ILE A 81 -5.10 16.98 8.97
CA ILE A 81 -4.54 18.04 8.13
C ILE A 81 -4.82 19.42 8.71
N PHE A 82 -6.01 19.67 9.28
CA PHE A 82 -6.40 20.99 9.73
C PHE A 82 -5.82 21.34 11.10
N THR A 83 -5.67 20.36 12.00
CA THR A 83 -5.11 20.57 13.33
C THR A 83 -3.58 20.45 13.35
N CYS A 84 -2.98 19.80 12.34
CA CYS A 84 -1.56 19.42 12.33
C CYS A 84 -1.18 18.43 13.45
N ASP A 85 -2.16 17.77 14.05
CA ASP A 85 -1.91 16.82 15.12
C ASP A 85 -1.14 15.60 14.62
N GLN A 86 -0.30 15.07 15.49
CA GLN A 86 0.40 13.82 15.28
C GLN A 86 -0.34 12.70 16.01
N ILE A 87 -0.50 11.58 15.34
CA ILE A 87 -1.03 10.35 15.94
C ILE A 87 0.09 9.34 16.12
N ASP A 88 -0.05 8.48 17.13
CA ASP A 88 0.87 7.37 17.34
C ASP A 88 0.57 6.17 16.42
N ALA A 89 1.42 5.16 16.49
CA ALA A 89 1.31 3.96 15.68
C ALA A 89 0.02 3.18 15.93
N GLN A 90 -0.46 3.15 17.18
CA GLN A 90 -1.67 2.42 17.55
C GLN A 90 -2.92 3.10 16.99
N GLU A 91 -2.99 4.43 17.07
CA GLU A 91 -4.07 5.19 16.46
C GLU A 91 -4.01 5.08 14.93
N ALA A 92 -2.82 5.15 14.32
CA ALA A 92 -2.65 4.94 12.88
C ALA A 92 -3.16 3.55 12.43
N TYR A 93 -2.91 2.52 13.23
CA TYR A 93 -3.45 1.17 13.00
C TYR A 93 -4.97 1.14 13.17
N ARG A 94 -5.50 1.73 14.25
CA ARG A 94 -6.94 1.76 14.55
C ARG A 94 -7.76 2.43 13.45
N ILE A 95 -7.23 3.47 12.81
CA ILE A 95 -7.93 4.20 11.74
C ILE A 95 -7.67 3.65 10.34
N GLY A 96 -6.82 2.63 10.19
CA GLY A 96 -6.50 2.00 8.91
C GLY A 96 -5.37 2.69 8.13
N LEU A 97 -4.64 3.64 8.74
CA LEU A 97 -3.46 4.23 8.11
C LEU A 97 -2.28 3.26 8.12
N ALA A 98 -2.06 2.51 9.19
CA ALA A 98 -1.07 1.46 9.27
C ALA A 98 -1.72 0.07 9.20
N ASN A 99 -1.07 -0.88 8.53
CA ASN A 99 -1.54 -2.26 8.40
C ASN A 99 -1.12 -3.14 9.59
N LYS A 100 -0.04 -2.75 10.26
CA LYS A 100 0.50 -3.49 11.42
C LYS A 100 1.37 -2.57 12.27
N VAL A 101 1.39 -2.85 13.59
CA VAL A 101 2.33 -2.24 14.54
C VAL A 101 3.13 -3.35 15.21
N VAL A 102 4.42 -3.14 15.36
CA VAL A 102 5.38 -4.07 15.98
C VAL A 102 6.39 -3.31 16.82
N PRO A 103 7.08 -3.96 17.77
CA PRO A 103 8.26 -3.38 18.44
C PRO A 103 9.27 -2.90 17.40
N GLN A 104 9.98 -1.81 17.69
CA GLN A 104 10.91 -1.17 16.76
C GLN A 104 11.98 -2.16 16.25
N GLU A 105 12.51 -2.99 17.12
CA GLU A 105 13.52 -4.00 16.80
C GLU A 105 13.01 -5.10 15.86
N GLU A 106 11.71 -5.36 15.83
CA GLU A 106 11.09 -6.37 14.97
C GLU A 106 10.66 -5.84 13.59
N LEU A 107 10.69 -4.53 13.39
CA LEU A 107 10.10 -3.87 12.22
C LEU A 107 10.60 -4.42 10.90
N LEU A 108 11.92 -4.43 10.69
CA LEU A 108 12.50 -4.87 9.42
C LEU A 108 12.32 -6.37 9.19
N ASP A 109 12.41 -7.18 10.22
CA ASP A 109 12.24 -8.63 10.09
C ASP A 109 10.77 -8.98 9.80
N THR A 110 9.82 -8.25 10.38
CA THR A 110 8.40 -8.36 10.05
C THR A 110 8.15 -7.99 8.59
N CYS A 111 8.71 -6.88 8.10
CA CYS A 111 8.58 -6.48 6.70
C CYS A 111 9.19 -7.51 5.75
N LYS A 112 10.38 -8.01 6.06
CA LYS A 112 11.05 -9.07 5.26
C LYS A 112 10.26 -10.38 5.26
N ALA A 113 9.68 -10.77 6.39
CA ALA A 113 8.84 -11.97 6.48
C ALA A 113 7.57 -11.80 5.62
N MET A 114 6.95 -10.62 5.65
CA MET A 114 5.81 -10.29 4.81
C MET A 114 6.19 -10.32 3.32
N ALA A 115 7.30 -9.69 2.94
CA ALA A 115 7.81 -9.72 1.57
C ALA A 115 8.06 -11.15 1.09
N LYS A 116 8.73 -11.99 1.89
CA LYS A 116 8.95 -13.42 1.58
C LYS A 116 7.63 -14.17 1.38
N LYS A 117 6.61 -13.87 2.18
CA LYS A 117 5.27 -14.46 2.03
C LYS A 117 4.62 -14.04 0.72
N ILE A 118 4.74 -12.77 0.33
CA ILE A 118 4.23 -12.25 -0.95
C ILE A 118 5.00 -12.89 -2.12
N MET A 119 6.32 -12.91 -2.06
CA MET A 119 7.18 -13.54 -3.09
C MET A 119 6.93 -15.05 -3.27
N SER A 120 6.30 -15.73 -2.30
CA SER A 120 5.89 -17.14 -2.45
C SER A 120 4.58 -17.33 -3.23
N LYS A 121 4.00 -16.26 -3.78
CA LYS A 121 2.79 -16.27 -4.61
C LYS A 121 3.17 -16.02 -6.07
N GLY A 122 2.28 -16.30 -7.01
CA GLY A 122 2.48 -15.97 -8.41
C GLY A 122 2.69 -14.46 -8.58
N SER A 123 3.87 -14.04 -8.97
CA SER A 123 4.26 -12.63 -9.00
C SER A 123 3.41 -11.82 -9.97
N TYR A 124 3.10 -12.41 -11.12
CA TYR A 124 2.22 -11.78 -12.12
C TYR A 124 0.79 -11.61 -11.59
N ALA A 125 0.23 -12.63 -10.92
CA ALA A 125 -1.10 -12.54 -10.32
C ALA A 125 -1.15 -11.46 -9.22
N VAL A 126 -0.10 -11.32 -8.40
CA VAL A 126 0.01 -10.26 -7.40
C VAL A 126 0.05 -8.88 -8.06
N SER A 127 0.80 -8.71 -9.16
CA SER A 127 0.86 -7.44 -9.89
C SER A 127 -0.48 -7.07 -10.53
N LEU A 128 -1.19 -8.03 -11.11
CA LEU A 128 -2.53 -7.83 -11.67
C LEU A 128 -3.55 -7.47 -10.58
N ALA A 129 -3.48 -8.11 -9.42
CA ALA A 129 -4.34 -7.79 -8.28
C ALA A 129 -4.07 -6.35 -7.78
N LYS A 130 -2.80 -5.94 -7.67
CA LYS A 130 -2.43 -4.55 -7.34
C LYS A 130 -3.02 -3.56 -8.35
N GLN A 131 -2.88 -3.84 -9.64
CA GLN A 131 -3.44 -3.00 -10.71
C GLN A 131 -4.97 -2.92 -10.62
N ALA A 132 -5.65 -4.05 -10.42
CA ALA A 132 -7.10 -4.11 -10.30
C ALA A 132 -7.61 -3.27 -9.13
N ILE A 133 -6.94 -3.37 -7.97
CA ILE A 133 -7.30 -2.62 -6.76
C ILE A 133 -7.07 -1.11 -6.98
N ASN A 134 -5.87 -0.71 -7.43
CA ASN A 134 -5.53 0.70 -7.56
C ASN A 134 -6.40 1.40 -8.60
N THR A 135 -6.49 0.83 -9.80
CA THR A 135 -7.27 1.44 -10.89
C THR A 135 -8.77 1.30 -10.66
N GLY A 136 -9.22 0.16 -10.13
CA GLY A 136 -10.65 -0.09 -9.88
C GLY A 136 -11.26 0.86 -8.85
N LEU A 137 -10.50 1.23 -7.80
CA LEU A 137 -10.97 2.18 -6.80
C LEU A 137 -10.97 3.65 -7.28
N ASP A 138 -10.33 3.95 -8.40
CA ASP A 138 -10.35 5.27 -9.03
C ASP A 138 -11.44 5.41 -10.11
N THR A 139 -12.29 4.36 -10.29
CA THR A 139 -13.40 4.35 -11.23
C THR A 139 -14.73 4.03 -10.53
N ASP A 140 -15.83 3.99 -11.28
CA ASP A 140 -17.08 3.42 -10.79
C ASP A 140 -17.00 1.89 -10.67
N LEU A 141 -17.85 1.30 -9.83
CA LEU A 141 -17.82 -0.15 -9.56
C LEU A 141 -17.96 -1.00 -10.81
N ALA A 142 -18.82 -0.62 -11.76
CA ALA A 142 -19.04 -1.42 -12.97
C ALA A 142 -17.80 -1.45 -13.87
N SER A 143 -17.13 -0.30 -14.03
CA SER A 143 -15.86 -0.20 -14.73
C SER A 143 -14.75 -0.96 -14.02
N GLY A 144 -14.68 -0.86 -12.69
CA GLY A 144 -13.73 -1.62 -11.87
C GLY A 144 -13.90 -3.13 -12.01
N LEU A 145 -15.14 -3.64 -11.97
CA LEU A 145 -15.43 -5.07 -12.17
C LEU A 145 -15.10 -5.54 -13.60
N THR A 146 -15.30 -4.69 -14.59
CA THR A 146 -14.90 -5.00 -15.98
C THR A 146 -13.37 -5.11 -16.09
N LEU A 147 -12.63 -4.18 -15.48
CA LEU A 147 -11.17 -4.26 -15.41
C LEU A 147 -10.71 -5.54 -14.71
N GLU A 148 -11.28 -5.85 -13.55
CA GLU A 148 -10.98 -7.07 -12.79
C GLU A 148 -11.17 -8.33 -13.66
N ALA A 149 -12.29 -8.44 -14.37
CA ALA A 149 -12.57 -9.58 -15.24
C ALA A 149 -11.52 -9.73 -16.36
N ASN A 150 -11.08 -8.62 -16.96
CA ASN A 150 -10.04 -8.63 -17.98
C ASN A 150 -8.67 -9.07 -17.39
N LEU A 151 -8.27 -8.53 -16.25
CA LEU A 151 -7.03 -8.88 -15.56
C LEU A 151 -7.06 -10.32 -15.04
N PHE A 152 -8.21 -10.79 -14.57
CA PHE A 152 -8.42 -12.19 -14.21
C PHE A 152 -8.21 -13.10 -15.42
N GLY A 153 -8.77 -12.77 -16.58
CA GLY A 153 -8.52 -13.49 -17.83
C GLY A 153 -7.03 -13.56 -18.19
N LEU A 154 -6.29 -12.45 -18.03
CA LEU A 154 -4.85 -12.43 -18.25
C LEU A 154 -4.08 -13.38 -17.31
N SER A 155 -4.51 -13.52 -16.06
CA SER A 155 -3.84 -14.42 -15.10
C SER A 155 -3.91 -15.90 -15.56
N PHE A 156 -4.86 -16.27 -16.40
CA PHE A 156 -4.99 -17.64 -16.93
C PHE A 156 -3.97 -17.98 -18.02
N SER A 157 -3.26 -17.00 -18.57
CA SER A 157 -2.25 -17.21 -19.61
C SER A 157 -0.89 -17.66 -19.07
N THR A 158 -0.72 -17.72 -17.74
CA THR A 158 0.57 -18.04 -17.08
C THR A 158 0.74 -19.52 -16.81
N ASP A 159 2.00 -19.97 -16.75
CA ASP A 159 2.33 -21.32 -16.31
C ASP A 159 2.14 -21.45 -14.78
N ASP A 160 2.36 -20.40 -14.01
CA ASP A 160 2.06 -20.34 -12.58
C ASP A 160 0.59 -20.68 -12.27
N LYS A 161 -0.35 -20.25 -13.11
CA LYS A 161 -1.77 -20.62 -12.95
C LYS A 161 -1.98 -22.13 -13.11
N LYS A 162 -1.35 -22.76 -14.11
CA LYS A 162 -1.45 -24.21 -14.31
C LYS A 162 -0.86 -24.97 -13.13
N GLU A 163 0.35 -24.58 -12.75
CA GLU A 163 1.07 -25.16 -11.61
C GLU A 163 0.28 -24.99 -10.31
N GLY A 164 -0.20 -23.77 -10.02
CA GLY A 164 -0.96 -23.48 -8.81
C GLY A 164 -2.23 -24.31 -8.69
N MET A 165 -2.99 -24.46 -9.77
CA MET A 165 -4.21 -25.30 -9.79
C MET A 165 -3.89 -26.79 -9.66
N THR A 166 -2.87 -27.28 -10.36
CA THR A 166 -2.43 -28.67 -10.27
C THR A 166 -1.96 -28.99 -8.85
N ALA A 167 -1.08 -28.17 -8.28
CA ALA A 167 -0.59 -28.33 -6.93
C ALA A 167 -1.72 -28.33 -5.88
N PHE A 168 -2.73 -27.49 -6.07
CA PHE A 168 -3.91 -27.45 -5.19
C PHE A 168 -4.69 -28.77 -5.24
N LEU A 169 -4.95 -29.31 -6.43
CA LEU A 169 -5.65 -30.59 -6.59
C LEU A 169 -4.85 -31.77 -6.02
N GLU A 170 -3.54 -31.75 -6.20
CA GLU A 170 -2.59 -32.77 -5.72
C GLU A 170 -2.24 -32.58 -4.23
N LYS A 171 -2.74 -31.54 -3.56
CA LYS A 171 -2.46 -31.20 -2.14
C LYS A 171 -0.97 -31.07 -1.83
N ARG A 172 -0.19 -30.53 -2.75
CA ARG A 172 1.22 -30.22 -2.61
C ARG A 172 1.50 -28.72 -2.66
N LYS A 173 2.70 -28.33 -2.28
CA LYS A 173 3.16 -26.95 -2.44
C LYS A 173 3.38 -26.65 -3.93
N ALA A 174 2.85 -25.52 -4.41
CA ALA A 174 3.10 -25.03 -5.75
C ALA A 174 4.54 -24.48 -5.88
N ASN A 175 5.15 -24.68 -7.04
CA ASN A 175 6.42 -24.07 -7.43
C ASN A 175 6.17 -22.98 -8.46
N LEU A 176 5.85 -21.77 -7.97
CA LEU A 176 5.50 -20.61 -8.80
C LEU A 176 6.78 -19.87 -9.19
N THR A 177 6.96 -19.59 -10.47
CA THR A 177 8.22 -19.09 -11.05
C THR A 177 8.03 -17.97 -12.07
N ASP A 178 6.81 -17.68 -12.50
CA ASP A 178 6.53 -16.63 -13.48
C ASP A 178 6.76 -15.23 -12.90
N PHE A 179 7.42 -14.38 -13.69
CA PHE A 179 7.66 -12.95 -13.41
C PHE A 179 6.91 -12.06 -14.39
#